data_e1fbecac73cc455c698e9e16cdda9e73
#
_entry.id   e1fbecac73cc455c698e9e16cdda9e73
#
_cell.length_a   1.000
_cell.length_b   1.000
_cell.length_c   1.000
_cell.angle_alpha   90.00
_cell.angle_beta   90.00
_cell.angle_gamma   90.00
#
_symmetry.space_group_name_H-M   'P 1'
#
loop_
_entity.id
_entity.type
_entity.pdbx_description
1 polymer ?
#
loop_
_entity_poly.entity_id
_entity_poly.type
_entity_poly.pdbx_seq_one_letter_code
_entity_poly.pdbx_strand_id
1 'polypeptide(L)'
;MQRITLTTLALALCASPAFSQDVTFTGKVEDVSGTTNQFVLDCTDTQLTSAFFNLNLFVDQQVRISGQWNGSAGNPSVSVTDIEVIPEVFEIGGGAKIGETSSLGFIAAPGSQALGFISLDTSFTPFGDGVIFLDQNLIVHTASVTVGGAGVLQIPFQIPNNQALIGLDIFGQGAVIGGGFVTLTNPDCKTISD
;
A
#
# COMPACT_ATOMS: atom_id res chain seq x y z
N MET A 1 -37.81 46.51 -29.21
CA MET A 1 -37.82 45.06 -29.10
C MET A 1 -36.41 44.55 -29.36
N GLN A 2 -35.61 44.31 -28.31
CA GLN A 2 -34.24 43.81 -28.42
C GLN A 2 -34.27 42.30 -28.24
N ARG A 3 -33.82 41.56 -29.26
CA ARG A 3 -33.70 40.09 -29.19
C ARG A 3 -32.38 39.75 -28.51
N ILE A 4 -32.44 39.11 -27.35
CA ILE A 4 -31.29 38.52 -26.64
C ILE A 4 -31.02 37.16 -27.25
N THR A 5 -29.89 37.02 -27.92
CA THR A 5 -29.41 35.74 -28.45
C THR A 5 -28.67 35.02 -27.33
N LEU A 6 -29.25 33.91 -26.83
CA LEU A 6 -28.60 33.02 -25.90
C LEU A 6 -27.50 32.23 -26.61
N THR A 7 -26.25 32.54 -26.34
CA THR A 7 -25.11 31.76 -26.82
C THR A 7 -24.91 30.58 -25.84
N THR A 8 -25.22 29.38 -26.30
CA THR A 8 -25.02 28.14 -25.56
C THR A 8 -23.52 27.87 -25.49
N LEU A 9 -22.93 28.03 -24.30
CA LEU A 9 -21.55 27.69 -24.02
C LEU A 9 -21.47 26.16 -23.86
N ALA A 10 -20.98 25.46 -24.89
CA ALA A 10 -20.70 24.04 -24.82
C ALA A 10 -19.46 23.85 -23.93
N LEU A 11 -19.65 23.34 -22.70
CA LEU A 11 -18.57 22.83 -21.87
C LEU A 11 -18.03 21.57 -22.55
N ALA A 12 -16.90 21.68 -23.24
CA ALA A 12 -16.12 20.53 -23.63
C ALA A 12 -15.54 19.90 -22.33
N LEU A 13 -16.08 18.77 -21.90
CA LEU A 13 -15.42 17.90 -20.95
C LEU A 13 -14.11 17.43 -21.61
N CYS A 14 -13.02 18.09 -21.31
CA CYS A 14 -11.70 17.56 -21.55
C CYS A 14 -11.58 16.30 -20.68
N ALA A 15 -11.74 15.12 -21.29
CA ALA A 15 -11.25 13.89 -20.70
C ALA A 15 -9.75 14.12 -20.47
N SER A 16 -9.36 14.30 -19.22
CA SER A 16 -7.95 14.37 -18.85
C SER A 16 -7.30 13.08 -19.34
N PRO A 17 -6.22 13.12 -20.13
CA PRO A 17 -5.49 11.93 -20.49
C PRO A 17 -5.09 11.27 -19.17
N ALA A 18 -5.30 9.96 -19.04
CA ALA A 18 -4.78 9.19 -17.94
C ALA A 18 -3.25 9.34 -18.00
N PHE A 19 -2.69 10.14 -17.11
CA PHE A 19 -1.23 10.28 -17.00
C PHE A 19 -0.72 9.00 -16.40
N SER A 20 0.00 8.19 -17.19
CA SER A 20 0.81 7.13 -16.60
C SER A 20 1.91 7.80 -15.78
N GLN A 21 2.04 7.41 -14.55
CA GLN A 21 3.07 7.91 -13.64
C GLN A 21 4.02 6.78 -13.31
N ASP A 22 5.32 7.06 -13.33
CA ASP A 22 6.32 6.14 -12.83
C ASP A 22 6.19 6.04 -11.30
N VAL A 23 6.15 4.82 -10.80
CA VAL A 23 6.04 4.52 -9.38
C VAL A 23 7.05 3.44 -8.99
N THR A 24 7.54 3.50 -7.75
CA THR A 24 8.37 2.46 -7.15
C THR A 24 7.80 2.11 -5.79
N PHE A 25 7.57 0.84 -5.51
CA PHE A 25 7.03 0.36 -4.25
C PHE A 25 7.55 -1.02 -3.91
N THR A 26 7.26 -1.47 -2.70
CA THR A 26 7.62 -2.80 -2.22
C THR A 26 6.38 -3.55 -1.77
N GLY A 27 6.38 -4.87 -1.92
CA GLY A 27 5.30 -5.71 -1.47
C GLY A 27 5.49 -7.15 -1.92
N LYS A 28 4.60 -8.03 -1.51
CA LYS A 28 4.62 -9.43 -1.89
C LYS A 28 3.77 -9.63 -3.14
N VAL A 29 4.27 -10.41 -4.09
CA VAL A 29 3.50 -10.76 -5.30
C VAL A 29 2.62 -11.96 -5.00
N GLU A 30 1.35 -11.87 -5.31
CA GLU A 30 0.41 -12.99 -5.27
C GLU A 30 -0.16 -13.30 -6.64
N ASP A 31 -0.47 -14.57 -6.84
CA ASP A 31 -1.24 -15.01 -7.99
C ASP A 31 -2.75 -15.00 -7.63
N VAL A 32 -3.60 -14.53 -8.54
CA VAL A 32 -5.05 -14.57 -8.34
C VAL A 32 -5.52 -16.00 -8.57
N SER A 33 -5.87 -16.71 -7.50
CA SER A 33 -6.24 -18.13 -7.53
C SER A 33 -7.36 -18.40 -8.54
N GLY A 34 -7.14 -19.40 -9.40
CA GLY A 34 -8.09 -19.81 -10.44
C GLY A 34 -7.99 -19.03 -11.76
N THR A 35 -7.05 -18.10 -11.88
CA THR A 35 -6.79 -17.36 -13.11
C THR A 35 -5.34 -17.57 -13.57
N THR A 36 -5.14 -17.71 -14.87
CA THR A 36 -3.78 -17.89 -15.42
C THR A 36 -3.15 -16.53 -15.69
N ASN A 37 -1.96 -16.28 -15.14
CA ASN A 37 -1.17 -15.06 -15.34
C ASN A 37 -1.85 -13.76 -14.86
N GLN A 38 -2.65 -13.81 -13.81
CA GLN A 38 -3.11 -12.61 -13.12
C GLN A 38 -2.40 -12.49 -11.78
N PHE A 39 -1.73 -11.37 -11.56
CA PHE A 39 -0.94 -11.10 -10.37
C PHE A 39 -1.43 -9.85 -9.70
N VAL A 40 -1.41 -9.85 -8.37
CA VAL A 40 -1.72 -8.71 -7.53
C VAL A 40 -0.59 -8.50 -6.52
N LEU A 41 -0.52 -7.29 -5.99
CA LEU A 41 0.28 -7.03 -4.80
C LEU A 41 -0.54 -7.45 -3.58
N ASP A 42 0.02 -8.33 -2.77
CA ASP A 42 -0.59 -8.84 -1.54
C ASP A 42 -1.10 -7.69 -0.65
N CYS A 43 -2.22 -7.92 0.00
CA CYS A 43 -2.88 -6.94 0.86
C CYS A 43 -3.33 -5.66 0.13
N THR A 44 -3.47 -5.71 -1.19
CA THR A 44 -3.97 -4.59 -2.00
C THR A 44 -4.77 -5.11 -3.20
N ASP A 45 -5.52 -4.22 -3.86
CA ASP A 45 -6.21 -4.51 -5.13
C ASP A 45 -5.35 -4.18 -6.36
N THR A 46 -4.04 -3.95 -6.17
CA THR A 46 -3.14 -3.49 -7.23
C THR A 46 -2.78 -4.63 -8.17
N GLN A 47 -3.25 -4.57 -9.40
CA GLN A 47 -2.92 -5.53 -10.44
C GLN A 47 -1.51 -5.28 -10.99
N LEU A 48 -0.75 -6.37 -11.18
CA LEU A 48 0.58 -6.33 -11.75
C LEU A 48 0.57 -6.99 -13.12
N THR A 49 1.13 -6.30 -14.11
CA THR A 49 1.35 -6.83 -15.47
C THR A 49 2.79 -6.59 -15.88
N SER A 50 3.34 -7.44 -16.74
CA SER A 50 4.66 -7.19 -17.32
C SER A 50 4.77 -7.78 -18.73
N ALA A 51 5.41 -7.04 -19.63
CA ALA A 51 5.83 -7.52 -20.93
C ALA A 51 7.26 -8.11 -20.91
N PHE A 52 8.03 -7.87 -19.85
CA PHE A 52 9.46 -8.19 -19.77
C PHE A 52 9.78 -9.29 -18.77
N PHE A 53 8.95 -9.45 -17.72
CA PHE A 53 9.20 -10.38 -16.63
C PHE A 53 8.12 -11.46 -16.56
N ASN A 54 8.52 -12.69 -16.28
CA ASN A 54 7.60 -13.74 -15.89
C ASN A 54 7.28 -13.60 -14.39
N LEU A 55 6.15 -12.96 -14.04
CA LEU A 55 5.77 -12.69 -12.67
C LEU A 55 5.52 -13.94 -11.83
N ASN A 56 5.28 -15.11 -12.45
CA ASN A 56 5.19 -16.39 -11.72
C ASN A 56 6.47 -16.73 -10.93
N LEU A 57 7.62 -16.21 -11.35
CA LEU A 57 8.88 -16.45 -10.63
C LEU A 57 8.99 -15.68 -9.32
N PHE A 58 8.12 -14.72 -9.11
CA PHE A 58 8.11 -13.81 -7.96
C PHE A 58 6.92 -14.03 -7.02
N VAL A 59 6.02 -14.96 -7.35
CA VAL A 59 4.89 -15.32 -6.48
C VAL A 59 5.40 -15.74 -5.12
N ASP A 60 4.73 -15.27 -4.06
CA ASP A 60 5.08 -15.44 -2.65
C ASP A 60 6.42 -14.78 -2.24
N GLN A 61 7.03 -13.98 -3.09
CA GLN A 61 8.26 -13.26 -2.77
C GLN A 61 8.00 -11.79 -2.47
N GLN A 62 8.73 -11.28 -1.48
CA GLN A 62 8.80 -9.86 -1.21
C GLN A 62 9.71 -9.19 -2.24
N VAL A 63 9.18 -8.21 -2.94
CA VAL A 63 9.89 -7.56 -4.06
C VAL A 63 9.84 -6.03 -3.94
N ARG A 64 10.81 -5.39 -4.60
CA ARG A 64 10.72 -3.99 -5.02
C ARG A 64 10.30 -3.98 -6.48
N ILE A 65 9.29 -3.21 -6.80
CA ILE A 65 8.75 -3.05 -8.15
C ILE A 65 8.93 -1.60 -8.58
N SER A 66 9.42 -1.40 -9.81
CA SER A 66 9.27 -0.13 -10.53
C SER A 66 8.41 -0.35 -11.76
N GLY A 67 7.56 0.61 -12.10
CA GLY A 67 6.65 0.47 -13.21
C GLY A 67 5.81 1.71 -13.48
N GLN A 68 4.89 1.58 -14.42
CA GLN A 68 3.97 2.64 -14.80
C GLN A 68 2.56 2.35 -14.30
N TRP A 69 2.05 3.23 -13.47
CA TRP A 69 0.68 3.19 -12.99
C TRP A 69 -0.30 3.69 -14.06
N ASN A 70 -1.44 3.02 -14.21
CA ASN A 70 -2.49 3.35 -15.19
C ASN A 70 -3.33 4.61 -14.86
N GLY A 71 -3.07 5.28 -13.73
CA GLY A 71 -3.80 6.48 -13.32
C GLY A 71 -5.18 6.23 -12.69
N SER A 72 -5.58 4.98 -12.45
CA SER A 72 -6.87 4.62 -11.85
C SER A 72 -6.71 4.27 -10.37
N ALA A 73 -7.35 5.04 -9.48
CA ALA A 73 -7.35 4.75 -8.04
C ALA A 73 -8.34 3.63 -7.65
N GLY A 74 -9.44 3.48 -8.39
CA GLY A 74 -10.46 2.46 -8.09
C GLY A 74 -10.19 1.07 -8.69
N ASN A 75 -9.22 0.95 -9.59
CA ASN A 75 -8.73 -0.31 -10.14
C ASN A 75 -7.27 -0.10 -10.55
N PRO A 76 -6.37 0.00 -9.58
CA PRO A 76 -4.97 0.30 -9.85
C PRO A 76 -4.29 -0.86 -10.57
N SER A 77 -3.56 -0.53 -11.63
CA SER A 77 -2.76 -1.48 -12.38
C SER A 77 -1.40 -0.88 -12.66
N VAL A 78 -0.35 -1.67 -12.47
CA VAL A 78 1.04 -1.27 -12.72
C VAL A 78 1.65 -2.19 -13.77
N SER A 79 2.15 -1.56 -14.84
CA SER A 79 2.98 -2.23 -15.83
C SER A 79 4.42 -2.27 -15.34
N VAL A 80 4.87 -3.44 -14.86
CA VAL A 80 6.16 -3.65 -14.22
C VAL A 80 7.28 -3.54 -15.25
N THR A 81 8.22 -2.63 -15.02
CA THR A 81 9.40 -2.40 -15.86
C THR A 81 10.70 -2.85 -15.20
N ASP A 82 10.70 -3.00 -13.85
CA ASP A 82 11.79 -3.57 -13.08
C ASP A 82 11.26 -4.28 -11.84
N ILE A 83 11.91 -5.37 -11.41
CA ILE A 83 11.51 -6.16 -10.25
C ILE A 83 12.74 -6.80 -9.59
N GLU A 84 12.88 -6.62 -8.30
CA GLU A 84 14.00 -7.11 -7.48
C GLU A 84 13.46 -7.79 -6.22
N VAL A 85 13.96 -8.99 -5.89
CA VAL A 85 13.65 -9.65 -4.62
C VAL A 85 14.39 -8.96 -3.49
N ILE A 86 13.67 -8.58 -2.44
CA ILE A 86 14.21 -7.86 -1.27
C ILE A 86 13.73 -8.54 0.01
N PRO A 87 14.39 -8.30 1.17
CA PRO A 87 13.83 -8.72 2.45
C PRO A 87 12.58 -7.92 2.80
N GLU A 88 11.68 -8.55 3.53
CA GLU A 88 10.54 -7.87 4.16
C GLU A 88 11.06 -6.91 5.25
N VAL A 89 10.49 -5.71 5.31
CA VAL A 89 10.91 -4.66 6.24
C VAL A 89 9.80 -4.17 7.16
N PHE A 90 8.57 -4.61 6.93
CA PHE A 90 7.40 -4.26 7.72
C PHE A 90 6.44 -5.44 7.81
N GLU A 91 5.88 -5.67 9.00
CA GLU A 91 4.86 -6.70 9.26
C GLU A 91 3.87 -6.26 10.34
N ILE A 92 2.66 -6.77 10.28
CA ILE A 92 1.71 -6.78 11.40
C ILE A 92 1.97 -8.07 12.18
N GLY A 93 2.72 -7.97 13.26
CA GLY A 93 3.06 -9.11 14.10
C GLY A 93 1.92 -9.51 15.03
N GLY A 94 1.89 -10.78 15.41
CA GLY A 94 0.87 -11.35 16.30
C GLY A 94 -0.39 -11.81 15.56
N GLY A 95 -1.40 -12.20 16.31
CA GLY A 95 -2.57 -12.92 15.81
C GLY A 95 -3.77 -12.06 15.43
N ALA A 96 -3.70 -10.75 15.40
CA ALA A 96 -4.82 -9.84 15.14
C ALA A 96 -6.13 -10.28 15.84
N LYS A 97 -6.06 -10.64 17.12
CA LYS A 97 -7.21 -11.15 17.92
C LYS A 97 -7.85 -10.04 18.72
N ILE A 98 -9.19 -10.10 18.84
CA ILE A 98 -9.92 -9.15 19.71
C ILE A 98 -9.45 -9.26 21.17
N GLY A 99 -9.23 -8.10 21.81
CA GLY A 99 -8.76 -8.00 23.19
C GLY A 99 -7.27 -8.29 23.38
N GLU A 100 -6.54 -8.69 22.35
CA GLU A 100 -5.11 -8.96 22.42
C GLU A 100 -4.26 -7.78 21.89
N THR A 101 -2.97 -7.83 22.24
CA THR A 101 -1.97 -6.89 21.73
C THR A 101 -1.32 -7.49 20.48
N SER A 102 -1.36 -6.73 19.40
CA SER A 102 -0.61 -6.96 18.17
C SER A 102 0.56 -5.98 18.09
N SER A 103 1.37 -6.03 17.05
CA SER A 103 2.50 -5.11 16.89
C SER A 103 2.72 -4.74 15.42
N LEU A 104 3.31 -3.56 15.20
CA LEU A 104 3.91 -3.17 13.93
C LEU A 104 5.41 -3.43 14.03
N GLY A 105 5.90 -4.38 13.25
CA GLY A 105 7.30 -4.75 13.16
C GLY A 105 8.01 -3.96 12.06
N PHE A 106 9.24 -3.48 12.35
CA PHE A 106 10.08 -2.78 11.38
C PHE A 106 11.50 -3.31 11.42
N ILE A 107 12.11 -3.39 10.24
CA ILE A 107 13.55 -3.54 10.07
C ILE A 107 14.07 -2.28 9.36
N ALA A 108 14.88 -1.49 10.07
CA ALA A 108 15.39 -0.22 9.54
C ALA A 108 16.73 0.17 10.18
N ALA A 109 17.43 1.10 9.60
CA ALA A 109 18.72 1.57 10.12
C ALA A 109 18.56 2.16 11.53
N PRO A 110 19.48 1.84 12.48
CA PRO A 110 19.50 2.44 13.80
C PRO A 110 19.51 3.97 13.74
N GLY A 111 18.69 4.59 14.61
CA GLY A 111 18.55 6.06 14.67
C GLY A 111 17.57 6.67 13.68
N SER A 112 17.03 5.91 12.72
CA SER A 112 15.92 6.37 11.89
C SER A 112 14.62 6.42 12.70
N GLN A 113 13.64 7.16 12.20
CA GLN A 113 12.30 7.22 12.77
C GLN A 113 11.37 6.33 11.95
N ALA A 114 10.74 5.37 12.60
CA ALA A 114 9.70 4.54 12.00
C ALA A 114 8.32 5.13 12.31
N LEU A 115 7.49 5.23 11.30
CA LEU A 115 6.09 5.63 11.37
C LEU A 115 5.25 4.45 10.90
N GLY A 116 4.33 3.97 11.73
CA GLY A 116 3.42 2.88 11.40
C GLY A 116 1.99 3.37 11.32
N PHE A 117 1.24 2.87 10.36
CA PHE A 117 -0.15 3.20 10.12
C PHE A 117 -0.98 1.92 9.97
N ILE A 118 -2.20 1.94 10.51
CA ILE A 118 -3.22 0.92 10.26
C ILE A 118 -4.46 1.60 9.70
N SER A 119 -4.99 1.05 8.63
CA SER A 119 -6.25 1.46 7.99
C SER A 119 -7.23 0.28 7.95
N LEU A 120 -8.51 0.58 7.74
CA LEU A 120 -9.57 -0.41 7.52
C LEU A 120 -9.83 -0.69 6.03
N ASP A 121 -9.13 0.02 5.14
CA ASP A 121 -9.26 -0.18 3.71
C ASP A 121 -7.96 0.23 2.99
N THR A 122 -7.86 -0.13 1.73
CA THR A 122 -6.72 0.15 0.87
C THR A 122 -7.04 1.22 -0.16
N SER A 123 -6.01 1.90 -0.62
CA SER A 123 -6.06 2.80 -1.76
C SER A 123 -4.72 2.75 -2.51
N PHE A 124 -4.66 3.31 -3.69
CA PHE A 124 -3.41 3.49 -4.43
C PHE A 124 -3.14 4.99 -4.58
N THR A 125 -2.28 5.53 -3.75
CA THR A 125 -1.95 6.97 -3.75
C THR A 125 -0.44 7.15 -3.98
N PRO A 126 0.00 7.60 -5.15
CA PRO A 126 1.40 7.96 -5.38
C PRO A 126 1.87 9.03 -4.40
N PHE A 127 3.03 8.85 -3.82
CA PHE A 127 3.65 9.77 -2.87
C PHE A 127 5.17 9.87 -3.15
N GLY A 128 5.60 10.96 -3.75
CA GLY A 128 6.94 11.06 -4.27
C GLY A 128 7.19 10.00 -5.34
N ASP A 129 8.25 9.21 -5.18
CA ASP A 129 8.55 8.06 -6.03
C ASP A 129 7.86 6.77 -5.54
N GLY A 130 7.22 6.80 -4.36
CA GLY A 130 6.59 5.66 -3.71
C GLY A 130 5.06 5.63 -3.86
N VAL A 131 4.44 4.67 -3.16
CA VAL A 131 2.99 4.49 -3.12
C VAL A 131 2.51 4.27 -1.69
N ILE A 132 1.48 5.01 -1.28
CA ILE A 132 0.72 4.75 -0.06
C ILE A 132 -0.45 3.85 -0.47
N PHE A 133 -0.50 2.65 0.14
CA PHE A 133 -1.53 1.64 -0.13
C PHE A 133 -2.71 1.69 0.84
N LEU A 134 -2.67 2.54 1.84
CA LEU A 134 -3.73 2.69 2.84
C LEU A 134 -4.72 3.78 2.46
N ASP A 135 -6.02 3.54 2.69
CA ASP A 135 -7.00 4.63 2.63
C ASP A 135 -6.76 5.58 3.81
N GLN A 136 -6.29 6.78 3.49
CA GLN A 136 -5.91 7.80 4.46
C GLN A 136 -7.11 8.33 5.27
N ASN A 137 -8.34 8.17 4.78
CA ASN A 137 -9.56 8.57 5.48
C ASN A 137 -10.01 7.54 6.51
N LEU A 138 -9.51 6.30 6.41
CA LEU A 138 -9.88 5.18 7.27
C LEU A 138 -8.73 4.73 8.19
N ILE A 139 -7.71 5.58 8.38
CA ILE A 139 -6.62 5.30 9.32
C ILE A 139 -7.18 5.32 10.75
N VAL A 140 -7.02 4.18 11.44
CA VAL A 140 -7.51 3.96 12.81
C VAL A 140 -6.40 3.93 13.84
N HIS A 141 -5.15 3.76 13.43
CA HIS A 141 -3.98 3.77 14.31
C HIS A 141 -2.77 4.40 13.63
N THR A 142 -2.03 5.20 14.40
CA THR A 142 -0.74 5.76 14.00
C THR A 142 0.25 5.67 15.14
N ALA A 143 1.49 5.34 14.83
CA ALA A 143 2.57 5.27 15.82
C ALA A 143 3.89 5.78 15.23
N SER A 144 4.73 6.35 16.08
CA SER A 144 6.05 6.87 15.69
C SER A 144 7.08 6.57 16.77
N VAL A 145 8.16 5.88 16.39
CA VAL A 145 9.23 5.49 17.33
C VAL A 145 10.59 5.55 16.62
N THR A 146 11.64 5.92 17.36
CA THR A 146 13.01 5.86 16.86
C THR A 146 13.53 4.42 16.93
N VAL A 147 14.12 3.95 15.83
CA VAL A 147 14.70 2.61 15.72
C VAL A 147 15.95 2.51 16.58
N GLY A 148 15.96 1.54 17.50
CA GLY A 148 17.07 1.29 18.39
C GLY A 148 18.30 0.69 17.69
N GLY A 149 19.38 0.49 18.45
CA GLY A 149 20.68 0.01 17.94
C GLY A 149 20.64 -1.37 17.27
N ALA A 150 19.64 -2.19 17.56
CA ALA A 150 19.48 -3.51 16.94
C ALA A 150 18.93 -3.47 15.50
N GLY A 151 18.42 -2.31 15.04
CA GLY A 151 17.83 -2.19 13.71
C GLY A 151 16.46 -2.84 13.56
N VAL A 152 15.92 -3.40 14.64
CA VAL A 152 14.59 -4.05 14.70
C VAL A 152 13.74 -3.31 15.72
N LEU A 153 12.49 -3.07 15.39
CA LEU A 153 11.53 -2.37 16.23
C LEU A 153 10.20 -3.09 16.19
N GLN A 154 9.54 -3.18 17.35
CA GLN A 154 8.13 -3.60 17.45
C GLN A 154 7.34 -2.54 18.20
N ILE A 155 6.28 -2.03 17.60
CA ILE A 155 5.39 -1.02 18.18
C ILE A 155 4.08 -1.71 18.54
N PRO A 156 3.80 -1.93 19.82
CA PRO A 156 2.57 -2.62 20.22
C PRO A 156 1.34 -1.73 19.99
N PHE A 157 0.24 -2.34 19.58
CA PHE A 157 -1.09 -1.74 19.56
C PHE A 157 -2.13 -2.75 20.02
N GLN A 158 -3.23 -2.28 20.59
CA GLN A 158 -4.28 -3.15 21.08
C GLN A 158 -5.45 -3.21 20.13
N ILE A 159 -5.91 -4.43 19.82
CA ILE A 159 -7.15 -4.66 19.12
C ILE A 159 -8.28 -4.61 20.16
N PRO A 160 -9.29 -3.74 20.00
CA PRO A 160 -10.38 -3.64 20.95
C PRO A 160 -11.10 -4.99 21.14
N ASN A 161 -11.51 -5.30 22.38
CA ASN A 161 -12.33 -6.46 22.66
C ASN A 161 -13.78 -6.21 22.23
N ASN A 162 -14.03 -6.26 20.92
CA ASN A 162 -15.33 -6.01 20.32
C ASN A 162 -15.61 -7.04 19.23
N GLN A 163 -16.62 -7.88 19.44
CA GLN A 163 -16.99 -8.93 18.51
C GLN A 163 -17.40 -8.42 17.12
N ALA A 164 -17.84 -7.16 16.99
CA ALA A 164 -18.17 -6.57 15.71
C ALA A 164 -16.94 -6.38 14.78
N LEU A 165 -15.73 -6.53 15.31
CA LEU A 165 -14.48 -6.42 14.54
C LEU A 165 -14.07 -7.76 13.90
N ILE A 166 -14.62 -8.89 14.37
CA ILE A 166 -14.26 -10.22 13.85
C ILE A 166 -14.63 -10.31 12.36
N GLY A 167 -13.66 -10.75 11.56
CA GLY A 167 -13.79 -10.87 10.12
C GLY A 167 -13.50 -9.59 9.34
N LEU A 168 -13.19 -8.47 10.02
CA LEU A 168 -12.68 -7.28 9.35
C LEU A 168 -11.19 -7.43 9.07
N ASP A 169 -10.76 -6.97 7.90
CA ASP A 169 -9.36 -6.86 7.57
C ASP A 169 -8.80 -5.53 8.08
N ILE A 170 -7.58 -5.59 8.58
CA ILE A 170 -6.75 -4.42 8.88
C ILE A 170 -5.55 -4.43 7.95
N PHE A 171 -5.22 -3.28 7.43
CA PHE A 171 -4.13 -3.06 6.51
C PHE A 171 -3.10 -2.18 7.16
N GLY A 172 -1.84 -2.56 7.10
CA GLY A 172 -0.73 -1.81 7.66
C GLY A 172 0.28 -1.41 6.61
N GLN A 173 0.88 -0.27 6.79
CA GLN A 173 2.06 0.18 6.04
C GLN A 173 2.86 1.11 6.92
N GLY A 174 4.16 1.15 6.70
CA GLY A 174 5.04 2.04 7.42
C GLY A 174 5.78 3.03 6.51
N ALA A 175 6.41 3.98 7.17
CA ALA A 175 7.40 4.85 6.57
C ALA A 175 8.63 4.93 7.48
N VAL A 176 9.82 4.89 6.90
CA VAL A 176 11.07 5.07 7.61
C VAL A 176 11.71 6.38 7.18
N ILE A 177 11.99 7.25 8.16
CA ILE A 177 12.65 8.54 7.95
C ILE A 177 14.08 8.41 8.44
N GLY A 178 15.05 8.53 7.54
CA GLY A 178 16.47 8.44 7.87
C GLY A 178 17.33 9.03 6.75
N GLY A 179 18.49 9.58 7.10
CA GLY A 179 19.41 10.15 6.12
C GLY A 179 18.86 11.30 5.26
N GLY A 180 17.76 11.95 5.70
CA GLY A 180 17.08 13.02 4.95
C GLY A 180 16.05 12.50 3.93
N PHE A 181 15.77 11.22 3.90
CA PHE A 181 14.82 10.58 2.99
C PHE A 181 13.67 9.94 3.76
N VAL A 182 12.52 9.83 3.08
CA VAL A 182 11.35 9.05 3.51
C VAL A 182 11.26 7.83 2.60
N THR A 183 11.27 6.64 3.18
CA THR A 183 11.08 5.37 2.45
C THR A 183 9.80 4.73 2.93
N LEU A 184 8.85 4.48 2.03
CA LEU A 184 7.65 3.71 2.33
C LEU A 184 7.98 2.22 2.36
N THR A 185 7.38 1.49 3.31
CA THR A 185 7.54 0.04 3.44
C THR A 185 6.56 -0.72 2.55
N ASN A 186 6.71 -2.05 2.53
CA ASN A 186 5.65 -2.92 2.01
C ASN A 186 4.36 -2.75 2.82
N PRO A 187 3.18 -2.98 2.21
CA PRO A 187 1.94 -3.21 2.93
C PRO A 187 1.95 -4.61 3.59
N ASP A 188 1.15 -4.80 4.62
CA ASP A 188 0.80 -6.09 5.22
C ASP A 188 -0.66 -6.03 5.72
N CYS A 189 -1.31 -7.16 5.86
CA CYS A 189 -2.69 -7.23 6.32
C CYS A 189 -2.97 -8.44 7.20
N LYS A 190 -3.99 -8.31 8.03
CA LYS A 190 -4.50 -9.40 8.89
C LYS A 190 -6.00 -9.30 8.99
N THR A 191 -6.67 -10.45 8.98
CA THR A 191 -8.09 -10.54 9.36
C THR A 191 -8.22 -10.66 10.87
N ILE A 192 -9.06 -9.83 11.48
CA ILE A 192 -9.32 -9.88 12.92
C ILE A 192 -10.09 -11.14 13.26
N SER A 193 -9.62 -11.88 14.25
CA SER A 193 -10.21 -13.12 14.75
C SER A 193 -10.60 -13.03 16.23
N ASP A 194 -11.27 -14.08 16.73
CA ASP A 194 -11.57 -14.33 18.14
C ASP A 194 -10.41 -14.97 18.91
#